data_2eecccb3ca49585a7efa138f554715b4
#
_entry.id   2eecccb3ca49585a7efa138f554715b4
#
_cell.length_a   1.000
_cell.length_b   1.000
_cell.length_c   1.000
_cell.angle_alpha   90.00
_cell.angle_beta   90.00
_cell.angle_gamma   90.00
#
_symmetry.space_group_name_H-M   'P 1'
#
loop_
_entity.id
_entity.type
_entity.pdbx_description
1 polymer ?
#
loop_
_entity_poly.entity_id
_entity_poly.type
_entity_poly.pdbx_seq_one_letter_code
_entity_poly.pdbx_strand_id
1 'polypeptide(L)'
;MMSLWLTPFAAIDAMTFDYNVKFPLSLVISRKTILRYQLLFRFLLHLKHVEQALSNMWVEQKTTPWRCSVPDHPEFVGWRLRVCLLRARMLAFVQQILAFVTFEVLEPNWHALEAKLVKVTTVDQLLRDHVDFLDTCLKESMLTSSKLLKVRSGS
;
A
#
# COMPACT_ATOMS: atom_id res chain seq x y z
N MET A 1 -26.50 -4.87 -10.10
CA MET A 1 -25.17 -5.17 -10.65
C MET A 1 -24.02 -4.46 -9.94
N MET A 2 -24.24 -3.88 -8.76
CA MET A 2 -23.27 -3.08 -7.99
C MET A 2 -22.61 -3.85 -6.83
N SER A 3 -22.95 -5.11 -6.61
CA SER A 3 -22.46 -5.88 -5.44
C SER A 3 -21.19 -6.72 -5.68
N LEU A 4 -20.72 -6.85 -6.93
CA LEU A 4 -19.56 -7.67 -7.26
C LEU A 4 -18.19 -6.99 -7.01
N TRP A 5 -18.16 -5.68 -6.83
CA TRP A 5 -16.92 -4.91 -6.64
C TRP A 5 -16.53 -4.71 -5.17
N LEU A 6 -17.47 -4.95 -4.25
CA LEU A 6 -17.24 -4.77 -2.80
C LEU A 6 -16.61 -6.01 -2.12
N THR A 7 -16.79 -7.20 -2.68
CA THR A 7 -16.33 -8.46 -2.08
C THR A 7 -14.79 -8.62 -2.06
N PRO A 8 -14.02 -8.30 -3.12
CA PRO A 8 -12.57 -8.43 -3.07
C PRO A 8 -11.90 -7.40 -2.14
N PHE A 9 -12.46 -6.18 -2.02
CA PHE A 9 -11.96 -5.18 -1.07
C PHE A 9 -12.14 -5.63 0.38
N ALA A 10 -13.30 -6.18 0.73
CA ALA A 10 -13.58 -6.69 2.08
C ALA A 10 -12.64 -7.84 2.48
N ALA A 11 -12.30 -8.73 1.55
CA ALA A 11 -11.36 -9.83 1.80
C ALA A 11 -9.92 -9.33 2.03
N ILE A 12 -9.48 -8.32 1.25
CA ILE A 12 -8.16 -7.70 1.41
C ILE A 12 -8.08 -6.91 2.71
N ASP A 13 -9.16 -6.22 3.09
CA ASP A 13 -9.24 -5.48 4.36
C ASP A 13 -9.18 -6.41 5.57
N ALA A 14 -9.72 -7.62 5.46
CA ALA A 14 -9.69 -8.64 6.51
C ALA A 14 -8.35 -9.40 6.57
N MET A 15 -7.52 -9.33 5.50
CA MET A 15 -6.25 -10.03 5.46
C MET A 15 -5.25 -9.41 6.43
N THR A 16 -4.80 -10.23 7.39
CA THR A 16 -3.76 -9.84 8.36
C THR A 16 -2.60 -10.81 8.26
N PHE A 17 -1.41 -10.24 8.31
CA PHE A 17 -0.17 -10.98 8.44
C PHE A 17 0.12 -11.17 9.92
N ASP A 18 0.37 -12.40 10.38
CA ASP A 18 0.77 -12.67 11.76
C ASP A 18 2.03 -13.53 11.80
N TYR A 19 2.83 -13.34 12.83
CA TYR A 19 4.08 -14.05 13.00
C TYR A 19 4.27 -14.44 14.47
N ASN A 20 4.48 -15.73 14.73
CA ASN A 20 4.71 -16.25 16.07
C ASN A 20 6.18 -16.58 16.26
N VAL A 21 6.78 -15.98 17.27
CA VAL A 21 8.22 -16.07 17.55
C VAL A 21 8.43 -16.68 18.93
N LYS A 22 9.32 -17.67 18.98
CA LYS A 22 9.71 -18.30 20.26
C LYS A 22 10.73 -17.43 21.00
N PHE A 23 10.78 -17.62 22.34
CA PHE A 23 11.84 -17.06 23.15
C PHE A 23 13.23 -17.56 22.65
N PRO A 24 14.29 -16.70 22.61
CA PRO A 24 14.34 -15.33 23.15
C PRO A 24 13.91 -14.22 22.16
N LEU A 25 13.68 -14.50 20.90
CA LEU A 25 13.34 -13.49 19.88
C LEU A 25 12.02 -12.75 20.16
N SER A 26 11.11 -13.37 20.91
CA SER A 26 9.84 -12.75 21.33
C SER A 26 10.03 -11.51 22.23
N LEU A 27 11.23 -11.32 22.80
CA LEU A 27 11.57 -10.09 23.52
C LEU A 27 11.66 -8.88 22.59
N VAL A 28 12.16 -9.07 21.38
CA VAL A 28 12.33 -8.02 20.37
C VAL A 28 11.09 -7.91 19.47
N ILE A 29 10.59 -9.04 18.99
CA ILE A 29 9.41 -9.11 18.14
C ILE A 29 8.16 -9.28 19.00
N SER A 30 7.77 -8.20 19.65
CA SER A 30 6.57 -8.13 20.50
C SER A 30 5.29 -7.96 19.67
N ARG A 31 4.13 -8.16 20.29
CA ARG A 31 2.83 -7.92 19.64
C ARG A 31 2.69 -6.49 19.08
N LYS A 32 3.25 -5.49 19.79
CA LYS A 32 3.25 -4.09 19.34
C LYS A 32 4.09 -3.91 18.07
N THR A 33 5.21 -4.60 17.98
CA THR A 33 6.08 -4.61 16.80
C THR A 33 5.37 -5.23 15.60
N ILE A 34 4.71 -6.37 15.80
CA ILE A 34 3.92 -7.05 14.75
C ILE A 34 2.80 -6.15 14.23
N LEU A 35 2.09 -5.43 15.11
CA LEU A 35 1.05 -4.48 14.69
C LEU A 35 1.59 -3.37 13.77
N ARG A 36 2.82 -2.87 14.00
CA ARG A 36 3.47 -1.88 13.11
C ARG A 36 3.76 -2.48 11.73
N TYR A 37 4.29 -3.70 11.68
CA TYR A 37 4.46 -4.42 10.42
C TYR A 37 3.13 -4.65 9.70
N GLN A 38 2.08 -5.02 10.41
CA GLN A 38 0.75 -5.19 9.84
C GLN A 38 0.21 -3.90 9.22
N LEU A 39 0.45 -2.74 9.82
CA LEU A 39 0.04 -1.45 9.27
C LEU A 39 0.76 -1.15 7.95
N LEU A 40 2.08 -1.33 7.89
CA LEU A 40 2.87 -1.16 6.66
C LEU A 40 2.42 -2.15 5.57
N PHE A 41 2.27 -3.42 5.94
CA PHE A 41 1.82 -4.46 5.02
C PHE A 41 0.46 -4.15 4.42
N ARG A 42 -0.53 -3.80 5.25
CA ARG A 42 -1.88 -3.45 4.79
C ARG A 42 -1.88 -2.24 3.86
N PHE A 43 -1.09 -1.23 4.17
CA PHE A 43 -0.94 -0.06 3.31
C PHE A 43 -0.39 -0.43 1.92
N LEU A 44 0.69 -1.18 1.86
CA LEU A 44 1.28 -1.64 0.60
C LEU A 44 0.33 -2.57 -0.17
N LEU A 45 -0.36 -3.46 0.53
CA LEU A 45 -1.33 -4.37 -0.06
C LEU A 45 -2.49 -3.60 -0.71
N HIS A 46 -3.02 -2.57 -0.06
CA HIS A 46 -4.04 -1.70 -0.63
C HIS A 46 -3.56 -0.98 -1.89
N LEU A 47 -2.36 -0.40 -1.85
CA LEU A 47 -1.79 0.26 -3.03
C LEU A 47 -1.63 -0.71 -4.19
N LYS A 48 -1.14 -1.93 -3.93
CA LYS A 48 -1.00 -2.99 -4.94
C LYS A 48 -2.36 -3.44 -5.49
N HIS A 49 -3.37 -3.52 -4.66
CA HIS A 49 -4.72 -3.86 -5.11
C HIS A 49 -5.31 -2.78 -6.02
N VAL A 50 -5.15 -1.49 -5.66
CA VAL A 50 -5.59 -0.37 -6.51
C VAL A 50 -4.82 -0.36 -7.84
N GLU A 51 -3.50 -0.57 -7.81
CA GLU A 51 -2.68 -0.71 -9.02
C GLU A 51 -3.22 -1.81 -9.95
N GLN A 52 -3.50 -2.99 -9.38
CA GLN A 52 -4.05 -4.13 -10.11
C GLN A 52 -5.43 -3.81 -10.71
N ALA A 53 -6.32 -3.20 -9.93
CA ALA A 53 -7.65 -2.81 -10.40
C ALA A 53 -7.59 -1.82 -11.58
N LEU A 54 -6.73 -0.79 -11.47
CA LEU A 54 -6.51 0.18 -12.55
C LEU A 54 -5.88 -0.46 -13.80
N SER A 55 -5.03 -1.45 -13.62
CA SER A 55 -4.43 -2.22 -14.72
C SER A 55 -5.46 -3.11 -15.40
N ASN A 56 -6.34 -3.76 -14.64
CA ASN A 56 -7.41 -4.59 -15.18
C ASN A 56 -8.44 -3.78 -15.96
N MET A 57 -8.78 -2.57 -15.50
CA MET A 57 -9.63 -1.64 -16.25
C MET A 57 -9.10 -1.35 -17.65
N TRP A 58 -7.79 -1.33 -17.86
CA TRP A 58 -7.20 -1.18 -19.18
C TRP A 58 -7.53 -2.33 -20.12
N VAL A 59 -7.56 -3.55 -19.60
CA VAL A 59 -7.94 -4.74 -20.38
C VAL A 59 -9.39 -4.63 -20.83
N GLU A 60 -10.29 -4.23 -19.95
CA GLU A 60 -11.71 -3.99 -20.26
C GLU A 60 -11.88 -2.87 -21.30
N GLN A 61 -11.15 -1.77 -21.16
CA GLN A 61 -11.18 -0.63 -22.10
C GLN A 61 -10.69 -0.98 -23.51
N LYS A 62 -9.98 -2.10 -23.68
CA LYS A 62 -9.57 -2.62 -25.00
C LYS A 62 -10.63 -3.48 -25.66
N THR A 63 -11.64 -3.92 -24.94
CA THR A 63 -12.69 -4.81 -25.47
C THR A 63 -13.62 -4.09 -26.44
N THR A 64 -14.27 -4.87 -27.31
CA THR A 64 -15.14 -4.36 -28.35
C THR A 64 -16.24 -3.43 -27.83
N PRO A 65 -16.97 -3.70 -26.73
CA PRO A 65 -18.02 -2.80 -26.25
C PRO A 65 -17.51 -1.37 -25.95
N TRP A 66 -16.29 -1.25 -25.47
CA TRP A 66 -15.67 0.06 -25.22
C TRP A 66 -15.15 0.74 -26.48
N ARG A 67 -14.80 -0.03 -27.51
CA ARG A 67 -14.22 0.47 -28.76
C ARG A 67 -15.27 0.76 -29.85
N CYS A 68 -16.47 0.21 -29.73
CA CYS A 68 -17.53 0.46 -30.69
C CYS A 68 -17.84 1.97 -30.78
N SER A 69 -17.75 2.49 -31.96
CA SER A 69 -18.26 3.82 -32.26
C SER A 69 -19.79 3.74 -32.23
N VAL A 70 -20.41 4.63 -31.48
CA VAL A 70 -21.85 4.84 -31.54
C VAL A 70 -22.06 5.98 -32.54
N PRO A 71 -22.57 5.72 -33.76
CA PRO A 71 -22.62 6.71 -34.84
C PRO A 71 -23.36 7.98 -34.45
N ASP A 72 -24.40 7.84 -33.60
CA ASP A 72 -25.27 8.93 -33.21
C ASP A 72 -24.74 9.79 -32.06
N HIS A 73 -23.62 9.40 -31.42
CA HIS A 73 -23.11 10.04 -30.22
C HIS A 73 -21.58 10.24 -30.27
N PRO A 74 -21.07 11.19 -31.05
CA PRO A 74 -19.63 11.46 -31.15
C PRO A 74 -19.00 11.93 -29.86
N GLU A 75 -19.79 12.50 -28.93
CA GLU A 75 -19.34 12.94 -27.60
C GLU A 75 -18.78 11.79 -26.74
N PHE A 76 -19.23 10.54 -26.96
CA PHE A 76 -18.69 9.37 -26.24
C PHE A 76 -17.24 9.08 -26.55
N VAL A 77 -16.74 9.45 -27.72
CA VAL A 77 -15.33 9.28 -28.07
C VAL A 77 -14.46 10.16 -27.16
N GLY A 78 -14.82 11.43 -27.04
CA GLY A 78 -14.13 12.38 -26.18
C GLY A 78 -14.22 12.00 -24.69
N TRP A 79 -15.35 11.50 -24.23
CA TRP A 79 -15.54 11.01 -22.89
C TRP A 79 -14.65 9.78 -22.60
N ARG A 80 -14.63 8.78 -23.48
CA ARG A 80 -13.77 7.59 -23.35
C ARG A 80 -12.30 7.94 -23.25
N LEU A 81 -11.82 8.86 -24.08
CA LEU A 81 -10.42 9.32 -24.02
C LEU A 81 -10.09 9.97 -22.67
N ARG A 82 -11.01 10.79 -22.14
CA ARG A 82 -10.83 11.40 -20.81
C ARG A 82 -10.78 10.36 -19.68
N VAL A 83 -11.64 9.33 -19.75
CA VAL A 83 -11.63 8.23 -18.76
C VAL A 83 -10.34 7.42 -18.84
N CYS A 84 -9.87 7.10 -20.05
CA CYS A 84 -8.59 6.40 -20.24
C CYS A 84 -7.40 7.23 -19.71
N LEU A 85 -7.41 8.54 -19.96
CA LEU A 85 -6.37 9.44 -19.46
C LEU A 85 -6.40 9.55 -17.95
N LEU A 86 -7.59 9.68 -17.34
CA LEU A 86 -7.75 9.71 -15.89
C LEU A 86 -7.21 8.43 -15.26
N ARG A 87 -7.60 7.25 -15.77
CA ARG A 87 -7.08 5.95 -15.31
C ARG A 87 -5.56 5.90 -15.39
N ALA A 88 -4.97 6.34 -16.52
CA ALA A 88 -3.52 6.32 -16.69
C ALA A 88 -2.80 7.22 -15.66
N ARG A 89 -3.35 8.41 -15.39
CA ARG A 89 -2.81 9.33 -14.38
C ARG A 89 -2.92 8.76 -12.96
N MET A 90 -4.05 8.13 -12.64
CA MET A 90 -4.25 7.47 -11.34
C MET A 90 -3.26 6.31 -11.17
N LEU A 91 -3.07 5.48 -12.21
CA LEU A 91 -2.11 4.38 -12.18
C LEU A 91 -0.68 4.88 -11.96
N ALA A 92 -0.25 5.89 -12.72
CA ALA A 92 1.08 6.50 -12.55
C ALA A 92 1.28 7.05 -11.13
N PHE A 93 0.27 7.72 -10.57
CA PHE A 93 0.32 8.25 -9.20
C PHE A 93 0.48 7.12 -8.15
N VAL A 94 -0.30 6.05 -8.25
CA VAL A 94 -0.20 4.90 -7.33
C VAL A 94 1.17 4.23 -7.44
N GLN A 95 1.68 4.04 -8.67
CA GLN A 95 3.00 3.47 -8.90
C GLN A 95 4.12 4.35 -8.34
N GLN A 96 4.00 5.67 -8.43
CA GLN A 96 4.97 6.59 -7.81
C GLN A 96 4.96 6.50 -6.28
N ILE A 97 3.78 6.38 -5.65
CA ILE A 97 3.70 6.18 -4.19
C ILE A 97 4.34 4.84 -3.80
N LEU A 98 4.04 3.76 -4.53
CA LEU A 98 4.65 2.45 -4.27
C LEU A 98 6.17 2.50 -4.40
N ALA A 99 6.69 3.12 -5.46
CA ALA A 99 8.11 3.29 -5.68
C ALA A 99 8.76 4.12 -4.56
N PHE A 100 8.15 5.25 -4.20
CA PHE A 100 8.63 6.10 -3.11
C PHE A 100 8.71 5.34 -1.78
N VAL A 101 7.63 4.67 -1.37
CA VAL A 101 7.62 3.93 -0.10
C VAL A 101 8.64 2.79 -0.12
N THR A 102 8.78 2.07 -1.23
CA THR A 102 9.71 0.94 -1.31
C THR A 102 11.16 1.40 -1.34
N PHE A 103 11.52 2.28 -2.27
CA PHE A 103 12.91 2.61 -2.55
C PHE A 103 13.46 3.80 -1.76
N GLU A 104 12.60 4.74 -1.36
CA GLU A 104 13.03 5.95 -0.64
C GLU A 104 12.78 5.86 0.87
N VAL A 105 11.86 4.97 1.30
CA VAL A 105 11.55 4.82 2.73
C VAL A 105 12.03 3.48 3.26
N LEU A 106 11.52 2.36 2.74
CA LEU A 106 11.79 1.05 3.34
C LEU A 106 13.23 0.58 3.15
N GLU A 107 13.77 0.64 1.94
CA GLU A 107 15.13 0.18 1.65
C GLU A 107 16.21 0.94 2.42
N PRO A 108 16.26 2.28 2.42
CA PRO A 108 17.29 3.02 3.16
C PRO A 108 17.22 2.79 4.66
N ASN A 109 16.00 2.79 5.22
CA ASN A 109 15.80 2.55 6.66
C ASN A 109 16.18 1.11 7.04
N TRP A 110 15.93 0.13 6.16
CA TRP A 110 16.36 -1.24 6.36
C TRP A 110 17.89 -1.36 6.37
N HIS A 111 18.58 -0.78 5.40
CA HIS A 111 20.05 -0.78 5.37
C HIS A 111 20.65 -0.06 6.57
N ALA A 112 20.03 1.03 7.03
CA ALA A 112 20.45 1.71 8.26
C ALA A 112 20.29 0.80 9.50
N LEU A 113 19.20 0.03 9.58
CA LEU A 113 19.00 -0.97 10.63
C LEU A 113 20.05 -2.08 10.54
N GLU A 114 20.30 -2.66 9.37
CA GLU A 114 21.31 -3.70 9.17
C GLU A 114 22.70 -3.24 9.64
N ALA A 115 23.09 -2.02 9.28
CA ALA A 115 24.37 -1.44 9.72
C ALA A 115 24.46 -1.26 11.24
N LYS A 116 23.35 -0.98 11.91
CA LYS A 116 23.28 -0.93 13.38
C LYS A 116 23.36 -2.32 14.00
N LEU A 117 22.65 -3.31 13.42
CA LEU A 117 22.59 -4.69 13.93
C LEU A 117 23.98 -5.34 14.04
N VAL A 118 24.88 -5.04 13.11
CA VAL A 118 26.28 -5.54 13.17
C VAL A 118 27.02 -5.04 14.42
N LYS A 119 26.64 -3.90 14.98
CA LYS A 119 27.30 -3.24 16.12
C LYS A 119 26.59 -3.46 17.45
N VAL A 120 25.41 -4.05 17.43
CA VAL A 120 24.59 -4.28 18.63
C VAL A 120 25.25 -5.30 19.56
N THR A 121 25.35 -4.96 20.82
CA THR A 121 25.89 -5.84 21.87
C THR A 121 24.88 -6.22 22.96
N THR A 122 23.75 -5.47 23.04
CA THR A 122 22.72 -5.68 24.07
C THR A 122 21.34 -5.83 23.47
N VAL A 123 20.50 -6.63 24.10
CA VAL A 123 19.08 -6.85 23.66
C VAL A 123 18.28 -5.55 23.71
N ASP A 124 18.52 -4.69 24.71
CA ASP A 124 17.83 -3.41 24.85
C ASP A 124 18.15 -2.44 23.72
N GLN A 125 19.39 -2.45 23.23
CA GLN A 125 19.80 -1.66 22.08
C GLN A 125 19.12 -2.19 20.82
N LEU A 126 19.11 -3.51 20.62
CA LEU A 126 18.41 -4.15 19.50
C LEU A 126 16.93 -3.78 19.48
N LEU A 127 16.27 -3.84 20.64
CA LEU A 127 14.85 -3.49 20.76
C LEU A 127 14.60 -2.03 20.36
N ARG A 128 15.40 -1.09 20.87
CA ARG A 128 15.29 0.33 20.52
C ARG A 128 15.50 0.57 19.03
N ASP A 129 16.59 0.07 18.47
CA ASP A 129 16.91 0.26 17.05
C ASP A 129 15.83 -0.31 16.13
N HIS A 130 15.25 -1.45 16.49
CA HIS A 130 14.16 -2.08 15.74
C HIS A 130 12.85 -1.30 15.82
N VAL A 131 12.50 -0.77 17.00
CA VAL A 131 11.32 0.08 17.18
C VAL A 131 11.48 1.40 16.43
N ASP A 132 12.64 2.04 16.54
CA ASP A 132 12.95 3.29 15.86
C ASP A 132 12.87 3.14 14.33
N PHE A 133 13.37 2.03 13.79
CA PHE A 133 13.23 1.69 12.38
C PHE A 133 11.75 1.67 11.93
N LEU A 134 10.91 0.93 12.66
CA LEU A 134 9.50 0.82 12.32
C LEU A 134 8.74 2.14 12.46
N ASP A 135 9.03 2.90 13.51
CA ASP A 135 8.39 4.20 13.74
C ASP A 135 8.82 5.22 12.67
N THR A 136 10.07 5.17 12.21
CA THR A 136 10.56 5.97 11.09
C THR A 136 9.85 5.59 9.79
N CYS A 137 9.80 4.29 9.46
CA CYS A 137 9.09 3.80 8.27
C CYS A 137 7.61 4.22 8.26
N LEU A 138 6.91 4.10 9.38
CA LEU A 138 5.50 4.51 9.50
C LEU A 138 5.34 6.02 9.34
N LYS A 139 6.22 6.82 9.92
CA LYS A 139 6.19 8.28 9.85
C LYS A 139 6.46 8.76 8.43
N GLU A 140 7.48 8.25 7.77
CA GLU A 140 7.87 8.63 6.41
C GLU A 140 6.85 8.14 5.36
N SER A 141 6.20 6.99 5.62
CA SER A 141 5.05 6.53 4.83
C SER A 141 3.75 7.29 5.14
N MET A 142 3.78 8.35 5.97
CA MET A 142 2.64 9.18 6.37
C MET A 142 1.53 8.43 7.12
N LEU A 143 1.79 7.22 7.63
CA LEU A 143 0.79 6.38 8.30
C LEU A 143 0.49 6.81 9.75
N THR A 144 1.33 7.64 10.36
CA THR A 144 1.16 8.18 11.71
C THR A 144 0.50 9.55 11.74
N SER A 145 0.19 10.15 10.58
CA SER A 145 -0.44 11.46 10.51
C SER A 145 -1.91 11.39 10.92
N SER A 146 -2.25 11.94 12.09
CA SER A 146 -3.62 12.00 12.60
C SER A 146 -4.59 12.75 11.68
N LYS A 147 -4.09 13.65 10.83
CA LYS A 147 -4.88 14.39 9.84
C LYS A 147 -5.34 13.48 8.69
N LEU A 148 -4.50 12.56 8.23
CA LEU A 148 -4.85 11.61 7.16
C LEU A 148 -5.77 10.48 7.69
N LEU A 149 -5.61 10.08 8.96
CA LEU A 149 -6.48 9.07 9.58
C LEU A 149 -7.91 9.58 9.77
N LYS A 150 -8.12 10.88 10.02
CA LYS A 150 -9.44 11.49 10.16
C LYS A 150 -10.25 11.54 8.85
N VAL A 151 -9.59 11.65 7.70
CA VAL A 151 -10.27 11.63 6.39
C VAL A 151 -10.89 10.25 6.11
N ARG A 152 -10.34 9.18 6.69
CA ARG A 152 -10.81 7.81 6.51
C ARG A 152 -11.96 7.40 7.44
N SER A 153 -12.16 8.11 8.55
CA SER A 153 -13.23 7.83 9.53
C SER A 153 -14.49 8.69 9.35
N GLY A 154 -14.53 9.53 8.33
CA GLY A 154 -15.60 10.49 8.05
C GLY A 154 -16.50 10.12 6.87
N SER A 155 -16.68 8.81 6.60
CA SER A 155 -17.67 8.31 5.63
C SER A 155 -18.57 7.29 6.29
#